data_48862a38895baf868d268b51c3196a1e
#
_entry.id   48862a38895baf868d268b51c3196a1e
#
_cell.length_a   1.000
_cell.length_b   1.000
_cell.length_c   1.000
_cell.angle_alpha   90.00
_cell.angle_beta   90.00
_cell.angle_gamma   90.00
#
_symmetry.space_group_name_H-M   'P 1'
#
loop_
_entity.id
_entity.type
_entity.pdbx_description
1 polymer ?
#
loop_
_entity_poly.entity_id
_entity_poly.type
_entity_poly.pdbx_seq_one_letter_code
_entity_poly.pdbx_strand_id
1 'polypeptide(L)'
;MPQESKAGINSNRGGEPSVDKLVPFLSYSKSNKNAARDFAERLKAEGWIDPWFDEEDILPGQVWQESVTIGVRNSHAVIILLSKIAVASEGFFQNEIRLALDTAAEKPEGTIFIIPIRLNDCDVPEMLQKYQYVDYFGSTDQKDRMYSNLIASLKVRAETLDIKFL
;
A
#
# COMPACT_ATOMS: atom_id res chain seq x y z
N MET A 1 25.31 -6.38 -13.75
CA MET A 1 24.58 -7.43 -13.03
C MET A 1 23.17 -6.96 -12.72
N PRO A 2 22.17 -7.69 -13.18
CA PRO A 2 20.78 -7.29 -12.95
C PRO A 2 20.42 -7.16 -11.47
N GLN A 3 21.08 -7.93 -10.62
CA GLN A 3 20.84 -7.90 -9.19
C GLN A 3 21.29 -6.61 -8.52
N GLU A 4 22.36 -6.02 -8.98
CA GLU A 4 22.83 -4.75 -8.40
C GLU A 4 21.85 -3.62 -8.67
N SER A 5 21.30 -3.57 -9.86
CA SER A 5 20.29 -2.58 -10.21
C SER A 5 19.03 -2.75 -9.36
N LYS A 6 18.59 -4.00 -9.17
CA LYS A 6 17.46 -4.31 -8.31
C LYS A 6 17.76 -4.02 -6.86
N ALA A 7 18.95 -4.36 -6.42
CA ALA A 7 19.38 -4.07 -5.04
C ALA A 7 19.40 -2.56 -4.78
N GLY A 8 19.82 -1.78 -5.78
CA GLY A 8 19.76 -0.33 -5.68
C GLY A 8 18.34 0.20 -5.55
N ILE A 9 17.41 -0.36 -6.31
CA ILE A 9 15.99 -0.02 -6.20
C ILE A 9 15.47 -0.42 -4.82
N ASN A 10 15.83 -1.61 -4.37
CA ASN A 10 15.42 -2.08 -3.06
C ASN A 10 16.01 -1.26 -1.93
N SER A 11 17.24 -0.79 -2.07
CA SER A 11 17.82 0.05 -1.03
C SER A 11 17.08 1.38 -0.91
N ASN A 12 16.56 1.92 -2.01
CA ASN A 12 15.69 3.07 -1.95
C ASN A 12 14.38 2.78 -1.21
N ARG A 13 13.87 1.57 -1.33
CA ARG A 13 12.63 1.17 -0.64
C ARG A 13 12.89 0.66 0.76
N GLY A 14 14.04 0.04 0.99
CA GLY A 14 14.41 -0.48 2.28
C GLY A 14 15.10 0.52 3.19
N GLY A 15 15.61 1.61 2.63
CA GLY A 15 16.21 2.72 3.36
C GLY A 15 15.22 3.86 3.54
N GLU A 16 15.71 5.09 3.39
CA GLU A 16 14.84 6.25 3.39
C GLU A 16 13.95 6.24 2.15
N PRO A 17 12.65 6.62 2.28
CA PRO A 17 11.76 6.72 1.14
C PRO A 17 12.31 7.72 0.11
N SER A 18 12.07 7.41 -1.17
CA SER A 18 12.44 8.34 -2.23
C SER A 18 11.67 9.65 -2.07
N VAL A 19 12.37 10.76 -2.16
CA VAL A 19 11.75 12.10 -2.12
C VAL A 19 11.11 12.47 -3.45
N ASP A 20 11.37 11.69 -4.51
CA ASP A 20 10.89 11.99 -5.86
C ASP A 20 9.50 11.45 -6.11
N LYS A 21 9.16 10.33 -5.49
CA LYS A 21 7.86 9.67 -5.68
C LYS A 21 7.28 9.22 -4.35
N LEU A 22 5.95 9.22 -4.30
CA LEU A 22 5.24 8.64 -3.16
C LEU A 22 5.31 7.12 -3.26
N VAL A 23 5.66 6.48 -2.17
CA VAL A 23 5.78 5.02 -2.09
C VAL A 23 4.75 4.47 -1.12
N PRO A 24 3.55 4.09 -1.58
CA PRO A 24 2.61 3.36 -0.76
C PRO A 24 2.94 1.87 -0.76
N PHE A 25 2.79 1.22 0.39
CA PHE A 25 2.90 -0.22 0.50
C PHE A 25 1.54 -0.84 0.21
N LEU A 26 1.49 -1.85 -0.66
CA LEU A 26 0.25 -2.59 -0.91
C LEU A 26 0.22 -3.85 -0.06
N SER A 27 -0.72 -3.90 0.88
CA SER A 27 -0.99 -5.07 1.69
C SER A 27 -2.19 -5.81 1.10
N TYR A 28 -2.04 -7.09 0.80
CA TYR A 28 -3.08 -7.88 0.16
C TYR A 28 -2.95 -9.36 0.51
N SER A 29 -4.05 -10.08 0.43
CA SER A 29 -4.07 -11.53 0.55
C SER A 29 -3.64 -12.18 -0.76
N LYS A 30 -3.00 -13.34 -0.69
CA LYS A 30 -2.59 -14.10 -1.89
C LYS A 30 -3.75 -14.33 -2.86
N SER A 31 -4.96 -14.49 -2.35
CA SER A 31 -6.16 -14.66 -3.16
C SER A 31 -6.45 -13.45 -4.04
N ASN A 32 -5.95 -12.28 -3.66
CA ASN A 32 -6.19 -11.03 -4.37
C ASN A 32 -4.96 -10.55 -5.16
N LYS A 33 -4.03 -11.45 -5.44
CA LYS A 33 -2.78 -11.10 -6.11
C LYS A 33 -2.98 -10.40 -7.45
N ASN A 34 -3.90 -10.91 -8.28
CA ASN A 34 -4.15 -10.32 -9.59
C ASN A 34 -4.76 -8.93 -9.47
N ALA A 35 -5.73 -8.75 -8.56
CA ALA A 35 -6.33 -7.46 -8.30
C ALA A 35 -5.29 -6.47 -7.76
N ALA A 36 -4.41 -6.92 -6.87
CA ALA A 36 -3.34 -6.10 -6.33
C ALA A 36 -2.35 -5.65 -7.41
N ARG A 37 -2.01 -6.56 -8.31
CA ARG A 37 -1.12 -6.24 -9.44
C ARG A 37 -1.74 -5.18 -10.35
N ASP A 38 -3.00 -5.36 -10.72
CA ASP A 38 -3.71 -4.39 -11.56
C ASP A 38 -3.79 -3.02 -10.88
N PHE A 39 -4.05 -3.02 -9.58
CA PHE A 39 -4.10 -1.82 -8.79
C PHE A 39 -2.74 -1.12 -8.73
N ALA A 40 -1.68 -1.87 -8.51
CA ALA A 40 -0.32 -1.35 -8.51
C ALA A 40 0.04 -0.71 -9.85
N GLU A 41 -0.34 -1.35 -10.94
CA GLU A 41 -0.13 -0.83 -12.29
C GLU A 41 -0.86 0.50 -12.50
N ARG A 42 -2.09 0.59 -12.03
CA ARG A 42 -2.87 1.83 -12.11
C ARG A 42 -2.20 2.95 -11.33
N LEU A 43 -1.70 2.67 -10.14
CA LEU A 43 -0.98 3.66 -9.33
C LEU A 43 0.32 4.11 -10.03
N LYS A 44 1.07 3.17 -10.59
CA LYS A 44 2.31 3.50 -11.32
C LYS A 44 2.04 4.43 -12.50
N ALA A 45 0.89 4.26 -13.15
CA ALA A 45 0.51 5.09 -14.31
C ALA A 45 0.33 6.57 -13.96
N GLU A 46 0.16 6.91 -12.67
CA GLU A 46 0.09 8.31 -12.23
C GLU A 46 1.42 9.05 -12.44
N GLY A 47 2.52 8.33 -12.51
CA GLY A 47 3.86 8.89 -12.74
C GLY A 47 4.56 9.38 -11.49
N TRP A 48 3.84 9.78 -10.45
CA TRP A 48 4.39 10.29 -9.19
C TRP A 48 4.23 9.31 -8.02
N ILE A 49 3.63 8.13 -8.27
CA ILE A 49 3.44 7.06 -7.29
C ILE A 49 4.26 5.84 -7.71
N ASP A 50 4.99 5.29 -6.76
CA ASP A 50 5.78 4.08 -6.96
C ASP A 50 5.42 3.07 -5.85
N PRO A 51 4.35 2.29 -6.05
CA PRO A 51 3.87 1.39 -5.01
C PRO A 51 4.89 0.29 -4.70
N TRP A 52 5.06 0.00 -3.41
CA TRP A 52 5.81 -1.17 -2.98
C TRP A 52 4.88 -2.38 -3.10
N PHE A 53 5.25 -3.31 -3.96
CA PHE A 53 4.46 -4.50 -4.25
C PHE A 53 5.38 -5.72 -4.12
N ASP A 54 5.13 -6.58 -3.11
CA ASP A 54 6.06 -7.61 -2.68
C ASP A 54 6.47 -8.59 -3.79
N GLU A 55 5.58 -8.87 -4.75
CA GLU A 55 5.90 -9.73 -5.89
C GLU A 55 7.11 -9.22 -6.69
N GLU A 56 7.25 -7.88 -6.78
CA GLU A 56 8.32 -7.24 -7.55
C GLU A 56 9.50 -6.82 -6.68
N ASP A 57 9.25 -6.49 -5.42
CA ASP A 57 10.22 -5.82 -4.57
C ASP A 57 10.99 -6.75 -3.63
N ILE A 58 10.54 -7.98 -3.44
CA ILE A 58 11.26 -8.98 -2.67
C ILE A 58 12.03 -9.88 -3.63
N LEU A 59 13.35 -9.91 -3.43
CA LEU A 59 14.24 -10.69 -4.30
C LEU A 59 14.41 -12.13 -3.78
N PRO A 60 14.69 -13.09 -4.69
CA PRO A 60 15.02 -14.44 -4.27
C PRO A 60 16.14 -14.45 -3.23
N GLY A 61 15.97 -15.22 -2.19
CA GLY A 61 16.95 -15.32 -1.11
C GLY A 61 16.75 -14.35 0.04
N GLN A 62 15.95 -13.32 -0.12
CA GLN A 62 15.62 -12.41 0.99
C GLN A 62 14.63 -13.07 1.94
N VAL A 63 14.76 -12.75 3.22
CA VAL A 63 13.81 -13.20 4.24
C VAL A 63 12.53 -12.39 4.10
N TRP A 64 11.47 -13.04 3.72
CA TRP A 64 10.24 -12.38 3.32
C TRP A 64 9.64 -11.48 4.40
N GLN A 65 9.58 -11.96 5.65
CA GLN A 65 9.03 -11.17 6.76
C GLN A 65 9.84 -9.92 7.05
N GLU A 66 11.15 -10.02 6.96
CA GLU A 66 12.02 -8.86 7.15
C GLU A 66 11.80 -7.82 6.05
N SER A 67 11.68 -8.28 4.81
CA SER A 67 11.44 -7.40 3.67
C SER A 67 10.11 -6.67 3.79
N VAL A 68 9.06 -7.38 4.22
CA VAL A 68 7.74 -6.78 4.45
C VAL A 68 7.81 -5.73 5.57
N THR A 69 8.49 -6.06 6.67
CA THR A 69 8.64 -5.13 7.80
C THR A 69 9.35 -3.85 7.37
N ILE A 70 10.44 -3.99 6.64
CA ILE A 70 11.18 -2.84 6.11
C ILE A 70 10.31 -2.06 5.14
N GLY A 71 9.59 -2.75 4.25
CA GLY A 71 8.72 -2.13 3.28
C GLY A 71 7.63 -1.27 3.93
N VAL A 72 6.95 -1.79 4.95
CA VAL A 72 5.92 -1.05 5.67
C VAL A 72 6.52 0.15 6.39
N ARG A 73 7.62 -0.04 7.12
CA ARG A 73 8.22 1.03 7.93
C ARG A 73 8.75 2.18 7.08
N ASN A 74 9.21 1.88 5.89
CA ASN A 74 9.80 2.88 4.99
C ASN A 74 8.82 3.40 3.94
N SER A 75 7.58 2.95 3.95
CA SER A 75 6.57 3.45 3.03
C SER A 75 5.96 4.75 3.52
N HIS A 76 5.44 5.53 2.60
CA HIS A 76 4.77 6.78 2.90
C HIS A 76 3.31 6.59 3.33
N ALA A 77 2.72 5.48 2.94
CA ALA A 77 1.36 5.08 3.29
C ALA A 77 1.24 3.57 3.13
N VAL A 78 0.22 2.97 3.73
CA VAL A 78 -0.11 1.56 3.56
C VAL A 78 -1.54 1.47 3.03
N ILE A 79 -1.68 0.88 1.87
CA ILE A 79 -2.98 0.60 1.26
C ILE A 79 -3.31 -0.86 1.56
N ILE A 80 -4.41 -1.09 2.27
CA ILE A 80 -4.82 -2.42 2.67
C ILE A 80 -6.00 -2.85 1.82
N LEU A 81 -5.79 -3.86 0.98
CA LEU A 81 -6.81 -4.39 0.07
C LEU A 81 -7.63 -5.46 0.79
N LEU A 82 -8.90 -5.16 1.02
CA LEU A 82 -9.84 -6.03 1.73
C LEU A 82 -10.78 -6.72 0.74
N SER A 83 -11.05 -7.99 1.01
CA SER A 83 -12.06 -8.77 0.29
C SER A 83 -12.66 -9.78 1.24
N LYS A 84 -13.78 -10.39 0.87
CA LYS A 84 -14.38 -11.45 1.71
C LYS A 84 -13.39 -12.54 2.06
N ILE A 85 -12.58 -12.95 1.09
CA ILE A 85 -11.57 -13.99 1.32
C ILE A 85 -10.47 -13.49 2.25
N ALA A 86 -10.00 -12.26 2.03
CA ALA A 86 -8.94 -11.68 2.84
C ALA A 86 -9.35 -11.53 4.30
N VAL A 87 -10.54 -10.98 4.56
CA VAL A 87 -10.98 -10.76 5.95
C VAL A 87 -11.33 -12.05 6.66
N ALA A 88 -11.64 -13.12 5.93
CA ALA A 88 -11.86 -14.44 6.50
C ALA A 88 -10.55 -15.17 6.80
N SER A 89 -9.43 -14.72 6.25
CA SER A 89 -8.12 -15.32 6.47
C SER A 89 -7.58 -14.92 7.83
N GLU A 90 -6.94 -15.86 8.50
CA GLU A 90 -6.27 -15.60 9.77
C GLU A 90 -4.76 -15.58 9.58
N GLY A 91 -4.05 -15.07 10.58
CA GLY A 91 -2.60 -15.18 10.64
C GLY A 91 -1.88 -14.07 9.94
N PHE A 92 -1.26 -14.36 8.81
CA PHE A 92 -0.30 -13.45 8.18
C PHE A 92 -0.86 -12.07 7.82
N PHE A 93 -2.04 -12.03 7.20
CA PHE A 93 -2.65 -10.77 6.80
C PHE A 93 -2.93 -9.85 8.00
N GLN A 94 -3.36 -10.45 9.11
CA GLN A 94 -3.58 -9.68 10.34
C GLN A 94 -2.29 -9.15 10.95
N ASN A 95 -1.19 -9.89 10.82
CA ASN A 95 0.12 -9.43 11.27
C ASN A 95 0.59 -8.21 10.46
N GLU A 96 0.35 -8.20 9.17
CA GLU A 96 0.64 -7.02 8.34
C GLU A 96 -0.19 -5.81 8.76
N ILE A 97 -1.47 -6.00 9.04
CA ILE A 97 -2.34 -4.93 9.52
C ILE A 97 -1.82 -4.36 10.84
N ARG A 98 -1.44 -5.22 11.78
CA ARG A 98 -0.87 -4.78 13.06
C ARG A 98 0.42 -3.99 12.87
N LEU A 99 1.29 -4.46 12.01
CA LEU A 99 2.54 -3.76 11.70
C LEU A 99 2.24 -2.38 11.12
N ALA A 100 1.27 -2.28 10.23
CA ALA A 100 0.85 -1.00 9.65
C ALA A 100 0.29 -0.06 10.73
N LEU A 101 -0.53 -0.58 11.65
CA LEU A 101 -1.09 0.20 12.74
C LEU A 101 -0.01 0.69 13.71
N ASP A 102 0.94 -0.17 14.06
CA ASP A 102 2.07 0.21 14.91
C ASP A 102 2.91 1.31 14.27
N THR A 103 3.16 1.19 12.98
CA THR A 103 3.91 2.18 12.22
C THR A 103 3.13 3.50 12.15
N ALA A 104 1.82 3.44 11.93
CA ALA A 104 0.97 4.63 11.92
C ALA A 104 1.00 5.38 13.24
N ALA A 105 1.07 4.64 14.36
CA ALA A 105 1.11 5.23 15.70
C ALA A 105 2.38 6.07 15.93
N GLU A 106 3.44 5.82 15.17
CA GLU A 106 4.68 6.59 15.26
C GLU A 106 4.64 7.87 14.42
N LYS A 107 3.63 8.04 13.57
CA LYS A 107 3.50 9.23 12.72
C LYS A 107 2.82 10.36 13.47
N PRO A 108 3.04 11.62 13.07
CA PRO A 108 2.31 12.74 13.65
C PRO A 108 0.79 12.57 13.54
N GLU A 109 0.07 13.07 14.53
CA GLU A 109 -1.38 13.02 14.54
C GLU A 109 -1.94 13.68 13.27
N GLY A 110 -2.97 13.05 12.69
CA GLY A 110 -3.58 13.54 11.46
C GLY A 110 -2.90 13.10 10.17
N THR A 111 -1.79 12.35 10.26
CA THR A 111 -1.12 11.82 9.08
C THR A 111 -2.01 10.78 8.39
N ILE A 112 -2.19 10.92 7.07
CA ILE A 112 -2.81 9.89 6.25
C ILE A 112 -1.76 8.81 6.01
N PHE A 113 -1.88 7.70 6.71
CA PHE A 113 -0.93 6.58 6.56
C PHE A 113 -1.61 5.29 6.19
N ILE A 114 -2.74 4.95 6.81
CA ILE A 114 -3.48 3.72 6.53
C ILE A 114 -4.72 4.04 5.70
N ILE A 115 -4.84 3.35 4.56
CA ILE A 115 -5.97 3.53 3.65
C ILE A 115 -6.55 2.16 3.33
N PRO A 116 -7.67 1.77 3.97
CA PRO A 116 -8.34 0.52 3.62
C PRO A 116 -9.13 0.67 2.32
N ILE A 117 -9.06 -0.36 1.48
CA ILE A 117 -9.80 -0.42 0.22
C ILE A 117 -10.54 -1.74 0.15
N ARG A 118 -11.85 -1.70 -0.02
CA ARG A 118 -12.65 -2.90 -0.24
C ARG A 118 -12.68 -3.22 -1.73
N LEU A 119 -12.31 -4.44 -2.07
CA LEU A 119 -12.34 -4.95 -3.45
C LEU A 119 -13.68 -5.57 -3.80
N ASN A 120 -14.48 -5.89 -2.80
CA ASN A 120 -15.86 -6.35 -2.92
C ASN A 120 -16.59 -6.01 -1.63
N ASP A 121 -17.88 -6.33 -1.58
CA ASP A 121 -18.70 -6.07 -0.40
C ASP A 121 -18.30 -7.05 0.71
N CYS A 122 -17.49 -6.58 1.64
CA CYS A 122 -16.95 -7.35 2.75
C CYS A 122 -16.95 -6.52 4.03
N ASP A 123 -16.80 -7.19 5.16
CA ASP A 123 -16.67 -6.50 6.44
C ASP A 123 -15.30 -5.82 6.54
N VAL A 124 -15.27 -4.66 7.18
CA VAL A 124 -14.01 -4.01 7.54
C VAL A 124 -13.59 -4.51 8.91
N PRO A 125 -12.39 -5.08 9.07
CA PRO A 125 -11.92 -5.54 10.38
C PRO A 125 -12.01 -4.44 11.44
N GLU A 126 -12.36 -4.81 12.66
CA GLU A 126 -12.59 -3.88 13.76
C GLU A 126 -11.42 -2.88 13.92
N MET A 127 -10.20 -3.39 13.84
CA MET A 127 -9.00 -2.57 14.00
C MET A 127 -8.83 -1.49 12.91
N LEU A 128 -9.57 -1.59 11.80
CA LEU A 128 -9.52 -0.63 10.69
C LEU A 128 -10.76 0.25 10.60
N GLN A 129 -11.77 0.01 11.43
CA GLN A 129 -13.07 0.70 11.29
C GLN A 129 -13.01 2.20 11.57
N LYS A 130 -12.00 2.67 12.29
CA LYS A 130 -11.82 4.11 12.54
C LYS A 130 -11.33 4.88 11.31
N TYR A 131 -10.84 4.19 10.29
CA TYR A 131 -10.35 4.84 9.08
C TYR A 131 -11.44 4.92 8.04
N GLN A 132 -11.48 6.03 7.31
CA GLN A 132 -12.31 6.13 6.12
C GLN A 132 -11.78 5.18 5.07
N TYR A 133 -12.62 4.33 4.55
CA TYR A 133 -12.23 3.35 3.54
C TYR A 133 -12.80 3.71 2.17
N VAL A 134 -12.29 3.04 1.14
CA VAL A 134 -12.69 3.23 -0.25
C VAL A 134 -13.32 1.94 -0.76
N ASP A 135 -14.47 2.04 -1.43
CA ASP A 135 -15.10 0.90 -2.11
C ASP A 135 -14.68 0.90 -3.57
N TYR A 136 -13.72 0.04 -3.89
CA TYR A 136 -13.19 -0.08 -5.25
C TYR A 136 -13.82 -1.29 -5.95
N PHE A 137 -15.14 -1.23 -6.15
CA PHE A 137 -15.90 -2.24 -6.86
C PHE A 137 -17.18 -1.64 -7.42
N GLY A 138 -17.93 -2.44 -8.18
CA GLY A 138 -19.13 -1.98 -8.85
C GLY A 138 -18.85 -1.63 -10.30
N SER A 139 -19.57 -0.63 -10.84
CA SER A 139 -19.37 -0.19 -12.23
C SER A 139 -18.02 0.49 -12.41
N THR A 140 -17.58 0.60 -13.65
CA THR A 140 -16.34 1.32 -14.00
C THR A 140 -16.40 2.76 -13.49
N ASP A 141 -17.54 3.44 -13.64
CA ASP A 141 -17.70 4.81 -13.17
C ASP A 141 -17.58 4.92 -11.65
N GLN A 142 -18.15 3.97 -10.91
CA GLN A 142 -18.02 3.93 -9.45
C GLN A 142 -16.57 3.72 -9.03
N LYS A 143 -15.89 2.77 -9.66
CA LYS A 143 -14.48 2.51 -9.37
C LYS A 143 -13.61 3.72 -9.67
N ASP A 144 -13.85 4.39 -10.77
CA ASP A 144 -13.08 5.58 -11.15
C ASP A 144 -13.27 6.73 -10.17
N ARG A 145 -14.50 6.95 -9.69
CA ARG A 145 -14.77 7.95 -8.65
C ARG A 145 -14.06 7.63 -7.36
N MET A 146 -14.10 6.36 -6.94
CA MET A 146 -13.46 5.92 -5.71
C MET A 146 -11.95 5.99 -5.83
N TYR A 147 -11.42 5.65 -7.00
CA TYR A 147 -9.99 5.80 -7.28
C TYR A 147 -9.56 7.27 -7.16
N SER A 148 -10.38 8.18 -7.70
CA SER A 148 -10.09 9.63 -7.57
C SER A 148 -10.04 10.08 -6.12
N ASN A 149 -10.90 9.54 -5.26
CA ASN A 149 -10.86 9.83 -3.83
C ASN A 149 -9.56 9.33 -3.18
N LEU A 150 -9.12 8.14 -3.58
CA LEU A 150 -7.84 7.60 -3.12
C LEU A 150 -6.68 8.51 -3.54
N ILE A 151 -6.67 8.91 -4.81
CA ILE A 151 -5.61 9.79 -5.32
C ILE A 151 -5.61 11.12 -4.57
N ALA A 152 -6.77 11.67 -4.24
CA ALA A 152 -6.84 12.88 -3.42
C ALA A 152 -6.18 12.69 -2.05
N SER A 153 -6.40 11.55 -1.40
CA SER A 153 -5.75 11.22 -0.13
C SER A 153 -4.23 11.12 -0.28
N LEU A 154 -3.78 10.48 -1.34
CA LEU A 154 -2.34 10.32 -1.60
C LEU A 154 -1.68 11.66 -1.93
N LYS A 155 -2.39 12.57 -2.59
CA LYS A 155 -1.90 13.92 -2.84
C LYS A 155 -1.71 14.70 -1.54
N VAL A 156 -2.66 14.62 -0.62
CA VAL A 156 -2.53 15.24 0.70
C VAL A 156 -1.29 14.70 1.41
N ARG A 157 -1.08 13.39 1.36
CA ARG A 157 0.11 12.79 1.96
C ARG A 157 1.39 13.24 1.28
N ALA A 158 1.40 13.30 -0.05
CA ALA A 158 2.56 13.77 -0.82
C ALA A 158 2.92 15.22 -0.48
N GLU A 159 1.93 16.08 -0.30
CA GLU A 159 2.17 17.48 0.07
C GLU A 159 2.90 17.60 1.42
N THR A 160 2.56 16.75 2.38
CA THR A 160 3.25 16.75 3.69
C THR A 160 4.71 16.33 3.58
N LEU A 161 5.09 15.69 2.50
CA LEU A 161 6.43 15.16 2.25
C LEU A 161 7.19 15.95 1.17
N ASP A 162 6.62 17.05 0.69
CA ASP A 162 7.16 17.84 -0.43
C ASP A 162 7.39 17.02 -1.70
N ILE A 163 6.59 15.98 -1.89
CA ILE A 163 6.61 15.18 -3.12
C ILE A 163 5.68 15.84 -4.14
N LYS A 164 6.21 16.08 -5.34
CA LYS A 164 5.45 16.72 -6.41
C LYS A 164 4.70 15.70 -7.26
N PHE A 165 3.49 16.07 -7.64
CA PHE A 165 2.66 15.27 -8.53
C PHE A 165 2.22 16.15 -9.70
N LEU A 166 2.75 15.86 -10.86
CA LEU A 166 2.42 16.60 -12.08
C LEU A 166 1.85 15.66 -13.13
#